data_9ae46621f16216a04c7451261dafa4dd
#
_entry.id   9ae46621f16216a04c7451261dafa4dd
#
_cell.length_a   1.000
_cell.length_b   1.000
_cell.length_c   1.000
_cell.angle_alpha   90.00
_cell.angle_beta   90.00
_cell.angle_gamma   90.00
#
_symmetry.space_group_name_H-M   'P 1'
#
loop_
_entity.id
_entity.type
_entity.pdbx_description
1 polymer ?
#
loop_
_entity_poly.entity_id
_entity_poly.type
_entity_poly.pdbx_seq_one_letter_code
_entity_poly.pdbx_strand_id
1 'polypeptide(L)'
;MFAKANDMNKVPKQNLIFVYNAKSGGLNAVLDYVHKMVSPDTYDCNLCKLTYDNFGQIKKWSDFLTSSNISVDYYYKDHLIQIGMDPEMELPAVFFNDKSLFLRAREINSFKTLEALIEGVRKKIYNQKTN
;
A
#
# COMPACT_ATOMS: atom_id res chain seq x y z
N MET A 1 21.10 26.40 8.59
CA MET A 1 20.42 26.10 8.51
C MET A 1 19.40 26.34 8.74
N PHE A 2 19.09 26.16 8.63
CA PHE A 2 18.14 26.05 8.80
C PHE A 2 17.45 25.38 8.46
N ALA A 3 17.53 25.83 7.64
CA ALA A 3 17.26 24.44 7.33
C ALA A 3 16.93 23.60 8.53
N LYS A 4 17.46 23.89 9.59
CA LYS A 4 17.19 23.13 10.81
C LYS A 4 15.76 23.18 11.23
N ALA A 5 15.13 24.32 11.11
CA ALA A 5 13.71 24.43 11.42
C ALA A 5 12.90 23.51 10.49
N ASN A 6 13.26 23.48 9.22
CA ASN A 6 12.57 22.62 8.27
C ASN A 6 12.77 21.16 8.62
N ASP A 7 13.99 20.80 8.99
CA ASP A 7 14.29 19.42 9.34
C ASP A 7 13.49 18.96 10.54
N MET A 8 13.32 19.84 11.51
CA MET A 8 12.58 19.51 12.72
C MET A 8 11.11 19.31 12.46
N ASN A 9 10.58 19.99 11.44
CA ASN A 9 9.17 19.89 11.10
C ASN A 9 8.87 18.78 10.09
N LYS A 10 9.90 18.22 9.50
CA LYS A 10 9.71 17.17 8.51
C LYS A 10 9.38 15.84 9.15
N VAL A 11 8.46 15.13 8.55
CA VAL A 11 8.20 13.75 8.92
C VAL A 11 9.37 12.90 8.42
N PRO A 12 9.96 12.04 9.27
CA PRO A 12 11.01 11.15 8.79
C PRO A 12 10.52 10.30 7.63
N LYS A 13 11.42 10.03 6.69
CA LYS A 13 11.07 9.24 5.52
C LYS A 13 10.76 7.80 5.92
N GLN A 14 9.65 7.28 5.37
CA GLN A 14 9.26 5.90 5.55
C GLN A 14 9.31 5.20 4.19
N ASN A 15 9.85 4.00 4.17
CA ASN A 15 9.86 3.17 2.97
C ASN A 15 9.03 1.94 3.25
N LEU A 16 7.98 1.76 2.47
CA LEU A 16 7.06 0.65 2.64
C LEU A 16 7.07 -0.23 1.39
N ILE A 17 6.79 -1.49 1.58
CA ILE A 17 6.65 -2.46 0.49
C ILE A 17 5.20 -2.90 0.47
N PHE A 18 4.52 -2.63 -0.64
CA PHE A 18 3.14 -3.05 -0.85
C PHE A 18 3.13 -4.26 -1.76
N VAL A 19 2.45 -5.32 -1.34
CA VAL A 19 2.29 -6.50 -2.19
C VAL A 19 0.81 -6.68 -2.46
N TYR A 20 0.44 -6.51 -3.70
CA TYR A 20 -0.94 -6.63 -4.15
C TYR A 20 -1.31 -8.09 -4.36
N ASN A 21 -2.55 -8.44 -4.07
CA ASN A 21 -3.09 -9.77 -4.36
C ASN A 21 -3.58 -9.82 -5.80
N ALA A 22 -2.66 -9.59 -6.72
CA ALA A 22 -2.95 -9.58 -8.14
C ALA A 22 -1.68 -9.94 -8.88
N LYS A 23 -1.81 -10.44 -10.10
CA LYS A 23 -0.67 -10.79 -10.93
C LYS A 23 -0.26 -9.60 -11.78
N SER A 24 1.03 -9.47 -12.01
CA SER A 24 1.56 -8.45 -12.92
C SER A 24 1.27 -8.85 -14.36
N GLY A 25 1.40 -7.88 -15.28
CA GLY A 25 1.24 -8.14 -16.71
C GLY A 25 -0.02 -7.52 -17.27
N GLY A 26 0.05 -7.13 -18.55
CA GLY A 26 -1.00 -6.32 -19.16
C GLY A 26 -2.36 -7.00 -19.21
N LEU A 27 -2.42 -8.26 -19.63
CA LEU A 27 -3.70 -8.96 -19.76
C LEU A 27 -4.35 -9.15 -18.39
N ASN A 28 -3.55 -9.57 -17.43
CA ASN A 28 -4.07 -9.76 -16.07
C ASN A 28 -4.55 -8.45 -15.47
N ALA A 29 -3.85 -7.35 -15.74
CA ALA A 29 -4.27 -6.05 -15.23
C ALA A 29 -5.63 -5.64 -15.81
N VAL A 30 -5.85 -5.92 -17.10
CA VAL A 30 -7.12 -5.62 -17.73
C VAL A 30 -8.24 -6.46 -17.12
N LEU A 31 -8.01 -7.75 -16.92
CA LEU A 31 -8.99 -8.63 -16.32
C LEU A 31 -9.30 -8.24 -14.89
N ASP A 32 -8.27 -7.87 -14.13
CA ASP A 32 -8.46 -7.40 -12.76
C ASP A 32 -9.30 -6.13 -12.73
N TYR A 33 -9.05 -5.22 -13.65
CA TYR A 33 -9.82 -3.98 -13.72
C TYR A 33 -11.28 -4.27 -14.02
N VAL A 34 -11.55 -5.14 -15.00
CA VAL A 34 -12.91 -5.51 -15.33
C VAL A 34 -13.60 -6.15 -14.14
N HIS A 35 -12.91 -7.06 -13.44
CA HIS A 35 -13.46 -7.69 -12.25
C HIS A 35 -13.84 -6.64 -11.20
N LYS A 36 -12.95 -5.69 -10.98
CA LYS A 36 -13.17 -4.61 -10.00
C LYS A 36 -14.42 -3.81 -10.33
N MET A 37 -14.66 -3.55 -11.62
CA MET A 37 -15.79 -2.75 -12.06
C MET A 37 -17.11 -3.51 -12.01
N VAL A 38 -17.09 -4.79 -12.38
CA VAL A 38 -18.29 -5.59 -12.53
C VAL A 38 -18.71 -6.25 -11.22
N SER A 39 -17.75 -6.73 -10.46
CA SER A 39 -18.02 -7.48 -9.22
C SER A 39 -17.08 -7.05 -8.14
N PRO A 40 -17.18 -5.80 -7.66
CA PRO A 40 -16.23 -5.28 -6.66
C PRO A 40 -16.22 -6.08 -5.36
N ASP A 41 -17.34 -6.67 -4.98
CA ASP A 41 -17.42 -7.42 -3.73
C ASP A 41 -16.61 -8.70 -3.74
N THR A 42 -16.33 -9.25 -4.93
CA THR A 42 -15.55 -10.47 -5.06
C THR A 42 -14.11 -10.22 -5.51
N TYR A 43 -13.74 -8.95 -5.63
CA TYR A 43 -12.37 -8.60 -6.01
C TYR A 43 -11.44 -8.82 -4.82
N ASP A 44 -10.42 -9.67 -5.02
CA ASP A 44 -9.61 -10.18 -3.91
C ASP A 44 -8.56 -9.20 -3.39
N CYS A 45 -8.30 -8.11 -4.11
CA CYS A 45 -7.26 -7.17 -3.69
C CYS A 45 -7.87 -5.86 -3.24
N ASN A 46 -8.22 -5.79 -1.94
CA ASN A 46 -8.79 -4.56 -1.39
C ASN A 46 -7.81 -3.40 -1.47
N LEU A 47 -6.53 -3.67 -1.29
CA LEU A 47 -5.50 -2.63 -1.39
C LEU A 47 -5.46 -2.03 -2.79
N CYS A 48 -5.56 -2.86 -3.82
CA CYS A 48 -5.63 -2.40 -5.21
C CYS A 48 -6.89 -1.55 -5.42
N LYS A 49 -8.00 -2.04 -4.90
CA LYS A 49 -9.30 -1.39 -5.07
C LYS A 49 -9.30 0.00 -4.46
N LEU A 50 -8.63 0.18 -3.34
CA LEU A 50 -8.63 1.45 -2.63
C LEU A 50 -7.64 2.46 -3.18
N THR A 51 -6.56 1.99 -3.83
CA THR A 51 -5.47 2.90 -4.23
C THR A 51 -5.36 3.13 -5.73
N TYR A 52 -6.06 2.34 -6.54
CA TYR A 52 -5.99 2.45 -8.01
C TYR A 52 -7.37 2.54 -8.64
N ASP A 53 -7.46 3.29 -9.74
CA ASP A 53 -8.61 3.26 -10.63
C ASP A 53 -8.11 3.01 -12.05
N ASN A 54 -8.97 3.21 -13.06
CA ASN A 54 -8.59 2.91 -14.43
C ASN A 54 -7.59 3.89 -15.03
N PHE A 55 -7.31 4.98 -14.33
CA PHE A 55 -6.31 5.95 -14.77
C PHE A 55 -4.99 5.79 -14.02
N GLY A 56 -4.90 4.81 -13.13
CA GLY A 56 -3.70 4.57 -12.35
C GLY A 56 -3.93 4.79 -10.88
N GLN A 57 -2.91 5.24 -10.19
CA GLN A 57 -2.98 5.46 -8.76
C GLN A 57 -3.90 6.64 -8.45
N ILE A 58 -4.77 6.47 -7.47
CA ILE A 58 -5.72 7.51 -7.08
C ILE A 58 -4.96 8.70 -6.50
N LYS A 59 -5.29 9.92 -6.98
CA LYS A 59 -4.55 11.11 -6.62
C LYS A 59 -4.53 11.37 -5.12
N LYS A 60 -5.65 11.17 -4.44
CA LYS A 60 -5.71 11.38 -2.99
C LYS A 60 -4.73 10.50 -2.25
N TRP A 61 -4.55 9.27 -2.70
CA TRP A 61 -3.59 8.34 -2.12
C TRP A 61 -2.15 8.82 -2.35
N SER A 62 -1.84 9.19 -3.61
CA SER A 62 -0.49 9.65 -3.91
C SER A 62 -0.16 10.96 -3.22
N ASP A 63 -1.14 11.86 -3.06
CA ASP A 63 -0.93 13.11 -2.32
C ASP A 63 -0.63 12.83 -0.85
N PHE A 64 -1.34 11.87 -0.25
CA PHE A 64 -1.07 11.49 1.11
C PHE A 64 0.35 10.96 1.28
N LEU A 65 0.77 10.09 0.37
CA LEU A 65 2.13 9.53 0.44
C LEU A 65 3.18 10.64 0.36
N THR A 66 3.01 11.55 -0.57
CA THR A 66 3.95 12.65 -0.76
C THR A 66 4.00 13.55 0.47
N SER A 67 2.85 13.95 0.98
CA SER A 67 2.79 14.88 2.11
C SER A 67 3.28 14.25 3.40
N SER A 68 3.21 12.92 3.50
CA SER A 68 3.65 12.19 4.70
C SER A 68 5.07 11.65 4.56
N ASN A 69 5.74 11.96 3.46
CA ASN A 69 7.10 11.52 3.17
C ASN A 69 7.22 9.99 3.18
N ILE A 70 6.27 9.34 2.53
CA ILE A 70 6.23 7.88 2.40
C ILE A 70 6.56 7.52 0.96
N SER A 71 7.56 6.66 0.77
CA SER A 71 7.83 6.06 -0.52
C SER A 71 7.39 4.61 -0.47
N VAL A 72 6.85 4.12 -1.58
CA VAL A 72 6.31 2.77 -1.64
C VAL A 72 6.88 2.05 -2.85
N ASP A 73 7.35 0.83 -2.62
CA ASP A 73 7.69 -0.09 -3.69
C ASP A 73 6.52 -1.04 -3.85
N TYR A 74 5.99 -1.15 -5.05
CA TYR A 74 4.82 -1.96 -5.34
C TYR A 74 5.22 -3.25 -6.01
N TYR A 75 4.73 -4.37 -5.47
CA TYR A 75 4.95 -5.69 -6.04
C TYR A 75 3.62 -6.41 -6.18
N TYR A 76 3.62 -7.46 -6.99
CA TYR A 76 2.45 -8.30 -7.20
C TYR A 76 2.74 -9.69 -6.68
N LYS A 77 1.70 -10.50 -6.54
CA LYS A 77 1.88 -11.82 -5.92
C LYS A 77 2.83 -12.73 -6.67
N ASP A 78 2.99 -12.54 -7.98
CA ASP A 78 3.93 -13.33 -8.76
C ASP A 78 5.39 -12.87 -8.59
N HIS A 79 5.62 -11.81 -7.82
CA HIS A 79 6.97 -11.31 -7.53
C HIS A 79 7.53 -11.78 -6.19
N LEU A 80 6.71 -12.46 -5.37
CA LEU A 80 7.10 -12.75 -3.99
C LEU A 80 8.42 -13.53 -3.88
N ILE A 81 8.59 -14.56 -4.70
CA ILE A 81 9.83 -15.34 -4.66
C ILE A 81 11.03 -14.46 -5.01
N GLN A 82 10.88 -13.61 -6.01
CA GLN A 82 11.97 -12.75 -6.47
C GLN A 82 12.46 -11.79 -5.40
N ILE A 83 11.55 -11.32 -4.56
CA ILE A 83 11.92 -10.39 -3.49
C ILE A 83 12.19 -11.08 -2.18
N GLY A 84 12.29 -12.41 -2.18
CA GLY A 84 12.68 -13.17 -1.01
C GLY A 84 11.60 -13.34 0.04
N MET A 85 10.35 -13.36 -0.38
CA MET A 85 9.22 -13.49 0.53
C MET A 85 8.45 -14.78 0.26
N ASP A 86 7.69 -15.23 1.25
CA ASP A 86 6.91 -16.46 1.19
C ASP A 86 5.81 -16.34 0.12
N PRO A 87 5.85 -17.19 -0.93
CA PRO A 87 4.83 -17.11 -1.98
C PRO A 87 3.44 -17.53 -1.53
N GLU A 88 3.33 -18.15 -0.36
CA GLU A 88 2.04 -18.61 0.17
C GLU A 88 1.43 -17.65 1.18
N MET A 89 2.06 -16.51 1.40
CA MET A 89 1.56 -15.57 2.40
C MET A 89 0.20 -14.98 2.00
N GLU A 90 -0.56 -14.56 3.01
CA GLU A 90 -1.83 -13.89 2.76
C GLU A 90 -1.60 -12.50 2.19
N LEU A 91 -2.34 -12.17 1.13
CA LEU A 91 -2.25 -10.89 0.46
C LEU A 91 -3.63 -10.25 0.39
N PRO A 92 -3.71 -8.93 0.25
CA PRO A 92 -2.61 -7.97 0.16
C PRO A 92 -1.92 -7.78 1.50
N ALA A 93 -0.71 -7.25 1.48
CA ALA A 93 0.03 -6.99 2.71
C ALA A 93 0.99 -5.83 2.50
N VAL A 94 1.34 -5.16 3.59
CA VAL A 94 2.29 -4.06 3.57
C VAL A 94 3.39 -4.37 4.57
N PHE A 95 4.64 -4.11 4.16
CA PHE A 95 5.80 -4.38 4.98
C PHE A 95 6.66 -3.15 5.11
N PHE A 96 7.44 -3.09 6.19
CA PHE A 96 8.54 -2.14 6.27
C PHE A 96 9.63 -2.54 5.28
N ASN A 97 10.56 -1.65 5.05
CA ASN A 97 11.65 -1.89 4.11
C ASN A 97 12.49 -3.12 4.50
N ASP A 98 12.57 -3.45 5.79
CA ASP A 98 13.30 -4.63 6.26
C ASP A 98 12.47 -5.90 6.17
N LYS A 99 11.29 -5.82 5.56
CA LYS A 99 10.36 -6.93 5.33
C LYS A 99 9.62 -7.40 6.57
N SER A 100 9.69 -6.64 7.66
CA SER A 100 8.81 -6.89 8.80
C SER A 100 7.40 -6.39 8.48
N LEU A 101 6.40 -7.03 9.07
CA LEU A 101 5.01 -6.76 8.73
C LEU A 101 4.56 -5.41 9.26
N PHE A 102 3.92 -4.61 8.39
CA PHE A 102 3.33 -3.33 8.76
C PHE A 102 1.81 -3.43 8.85
N LEU A 103 1.18 -3.96 7.79
CA LEU A 103 -0.26 -4.20 7.77
C LEU A 103 -0.52 -5.58 7.18
N ARG A 104 -1.24 -6.41 7.91
CA ARG A 104 -1.60 -7.73 7.41
C ARG A 104 -2.88 -7.67 6.58
N ALA A 105 -3.14 -8.74 5.83
CA ALA A 105 -4.29 -8.79 4.94
C ALA A 105 -5.59 -8.51 5.68
N ARG A 106 -5.77 -9.07 6.87
CA ARG A 106 -6.99 -8.86 7.64
C ARG A 106 -7.24 -7.38 7.95
N GLU A 107 -6.19 -6.68 8.33
CA GLU A 107 -6.30 -5.26 8.63
C GLU A 107 -6.66 -4.46 7.38
N ILE A 108 -5.96 -4.74 6.28
CA ILE A 108 -6.22 -4.04 5.01
C ILE A 108 -7.65 -4.29 4.55
N ASN A 109 -8.10 -5.53 4.66
CA ASN A 109 -9.43 -5.90 4.19
C ASN A 109 -10.55 -5.33 5.06
N SER A 110 -10.22 -4.86 6.26
CA SER A 110 -11.20 -4.21 7.12
C SER A 110 -11.47 -2.77 6.70
N PHE A 111 -10.58 -2.16 5.94
CA PHE A 111 -10.77 -0.78 5.47
C PHE A 111 -11.78 -0.76 4.33
N LYS A 112 -12.84 0.01 4.49
CA LYS A 112 -13.90 0.09 3.50
C LYS A 112 -13.73 1.26 2.54
N THR A 113 -12.89 2.23 2.91
CA THR A 113 -12.68 3.42 2.12
C THR A 113 -11.20 3.76 2.07
N LEU A 114 -10.83 4.58 1.10
CA LEU A 114 -9.46 5.09 1.02
C LEU A 114 -9.12 5.90 2.27
N GLU A 115 -10.06 6.67 2.77
CA GLU A 115 -9.84 7.45 3.98
C GLU A 115 -9.50 6.56 5.17
N ALA A 116 -10.17 5.42 5.29
CA ALA A 116 -9.87 4.48 6.36
C ALA A 116 -8.47 3.90 6.22
N LEU A 117 -8.06 3.59 5.01
CA LEU A 117 -6.71 3.10 4.76
C LEU A 117 -5.67 4.16 5.13
N ILE A 118 -5.89 5.39 4.70
CA ILE A 118 -4.97 6.50 5.00
C ILE A 118 -4.83 6.66 6.51
N GLU A 119 -5.95 6.63 7.21
CA GLU A 119 -5.92 6.79 8.66
C GLU A 119 -5.23 5.63 9.34
N GLY A 120 -5.43 4.41 8.85
CA GLY A 120 -4.75 3.24 9.37
C GLY A 120 -3.24 3.31 9.22
N VAL A 121 -2.79 3.74 8.05
CA VAL A 121 -1.36 3.92 7.81
C VAL A 121 -0.80 5.01 8.70
N ARG A 122 -1.51 6.13 8.80
CA ARG A 122 -1.08 7.26 9.61
C ARG A 122 -0.92 6.86 11.08
N LYS A 123 -1.88 6.14 11.62
CA LYS A 123 -1.82 5.68 13.01
C LYS A 123 -0.66 4.74 13.26
N LYS A 124 -0.40 3.83 12.34
CA LYS A 124 0.71 2.88 12.49
C LYS A 124 2.04 3.60 12.51
N ILE A 125 2.21 4.57 11.63
CA ILE A 125 3.46 5.34 11.58
C ILE A 125 3.61 6.17 12.85
N TYR A 126 2.54 6.81 13.29
CA TYR A 126 2.59 7.60 14.52
C TYR A 126 2.95 6.75 15.73
N ASN A 127 2.32 5.59 15.87
CA ASN A 127 2.60 4.71 17.00
C ASN A 127 4.03 4.19 16.98
N GLN A 128 4.56 3.91 15.80
CA GLN A 128 5.95 3.49 15.69
C GLN A 128 6.90 4.56 16.20
N LYS A 129 6.61 5.82 15.87
CA LYS A 129 7.47 6.92 16.27
C LYS A 129 7.47 7.17 17.77
N THR A 130 6.35 6.92 18.42
CA THR A 130 6.24 7.17 19.86
C THR A 130 6.76 6.02 20.71
N ASN A 131 7.04 4.90 20.10
CA ASN A 131 7.63 3.77 20.78
C ASN A 131 9.14 3.76 20.61
#